data_0966df845a48acbe439d2ac04001a03e
#
_entry.id   0966df845a48acbe439d2ac04001a03e
#
_cell.length_a   1.000
_cell.length_b   1.000
_cell.length_c   1.000
_cell.angle_alpha   90.00
_cell.angle_beta   90.00
_cell.angle_gamma   90.00
#
_symmetry.space_group_name_H-M   'P 1'
#
loop_
_entity.id
_entity.type
_entity.pdbx_description
1 polymer ?
#
loop_
_entity_poly.entity_id
_entity_poly.type
_entity_poly.pdbx_seq_one_letter_code
_entity_poly.pdbx_strand_id
1 'polypeptide(L)'
;MLLPINFKNWINENRHLLKPPVGNQVIYKDTEFIIMVVGGPNIRKDYHINEGEEFFYQLEGDMILKIREKGKPKDMPIKEGEIFLLPPKVPHSPQRLDNTVGLVVERKRHADEMDGFQWYCDECNAVLYNKYIPLTNIVTQLPPLFEEFWNNKDVRTCKHCNAYLEKP
;
A
#
# COMPACT_ATOMS: atom_id res chain seq x y z
N MET A 1 3.13 -16.76 -24.84
CA MET A 1 3.58 -17.34 -23.57
C MET A 1 4.62 -16.39 -22.97
N LEU A 2 4.51 -16.02 -21.70
CA LEU A 2 5.51 -15.22 -21.01
C LEU A 2 6.74 -16.09 -20.71
N LEU A 3 7.93 -15.52 -20.86
CA LEU A 3 9.17 -16.23 -20.57
C LEU A 3 9.54 -16.04 -19.08
N PRO A 4 10.22 -17.03 -18.46
CA PRO A 4 10.78 -16.84 -17.14
C PRO A 4 11.83 -15.72 -17.16
N ILE A 5 11.89 -14.96 -16.07
CA ILE A 5 12.92 -13.93 -15.86
C ILE A 5 13.78 -14.32 -14.65
N ASN A 6 15.03 -13.92 -14.68
CA ASN A 6 15.86 -13.98 -13.49
C ASN A 6 15.47 -12.79 -12.59
N PHE A 7 14.74 -13.10 -11.52
CA PHE A 7 14.13 -12.08 -10.68
C PHE A 7 15.16 -11.19 -9.96
N LYS A 8 16.27 -11.77 -9.50
CA LYS A 8 17.35 -11.02 -8.87
C LYS A 8 18.01 -10.04 -9.85
N ASN A 9 18.27 -10.49 -11.08
CA ASN A 9 18.81 -9.61 -12.12
C ASN A 9 17.82 -8.51 -12.46
N TRP A 10 16.54 -8.85 -12.60
CA TRP A 10 15.50 -7.86 -12.88
C TRP A 10 15.45 -6.75 -11.81
N ILE A 11 15.52 -7.09 -10.50
CA ILE A 11 15.57 -6.11 -9.41
C ILE A 11 16.80 -5.21 -9.57
N ASN A 12 17.99 -5.80 -9.83
CA ASN A 12 19.22 -5.03 -9.95
C ASN A 12 19.18 -4.03 -11.13
N GLU A 13 18.66 -4.46 -12.27
CA GLU A 13 18.51 -3.63 -13.47
C GLU A 13 17.48 -2.49 -13.29
N ASN A 14 16.43 -2.74 -12.48
CA ASN A 14 15.32 -1.82 -12.29
C ASN A 14 15.36 -1.07 -10.94
N ARG A 15 16.43 -1.18 -10.17
CA ARG A 15 16.56 -0.56 -8.84
C ARG A 15 16.29 0.95 -8.83
N HIS A 16 16.66 1.63 -9.88
CA HIS A 16 16.45 3.06 -10.04
C HIS A 16 14.94 3.44 -10.13
N LEU A 17 14.08 2.50 -10.54
CA LEU A 17 12.63 2.67 -10.62
C LEU A 17 11.92 2.31 -9.29
N LEU A 18 12.63 1.69 -8.35
CA LEU A 18 12.11 1.29 -7.04
C LEU A 18 12.32 2.37 -5.96
N LYS A 19 12.46 3.63 -6.38
CA LYS A 19 12.66 4.78 -5.50
C LYS A 19 11.52 5.80 -5.66
N PRO A 20 11.26 6.65 -4.66
CA PRO A 20 10.30 7.73 -4.79
C PRO A 20 10.51 8.57 -6.06
N PRO A 21 9.46 9.19 -6.66
CA PRO A 21 8.09 9.30 -6.12
C PRO A 21 7.20 8.06 -6.35
N VAL A 22 7.59 7.12 -7.21
CA VAL A 22 6.84 5.90 -7.52
C VAL A 22 7.78 4.72 -7.32
N GLY A 23 7.72 4.10 -6.14
CA GLY A 23 8.60 2.99 -5.76
C GLY A 23 8.10 1.60 -6.12
N ASN A 24 7.06 1.46 -6.97
CA ASN A 24 6.49 0.17 -7.35
C ASN A 24 6.52 -0.06 -8.86
N GLN A 25 6.85 -1.28 -9.26
CA GLN A 25 6.91 -1.72 -10.66
C GLN A 25 6.17 -3.03 -10.82
N VAL A 26 5.27 -3.09 -11.79
CA VAL A 26 4.60 -4.33 -12.20
C VAL A 26 5.51 -5.10 -13.15
N ILE A 27 5.77 -6.38 -12.83
CA ILE A 27 6.70 -7.21 -13.61
C ILE A 27 6.06 -7.70 -14.92
N TYR A 28 4.84 -8.23 -14.84
CA TYR A 28 4.10 -8.75 -15.99
C TYR A 28 2.83 -7.93 -16.22
N LYS A 29 2.57 -7.58 -17.47
CA LYS A 29 1.36 -6.87 -17.90
C LYS A 29 0.31 -7.84 -18.40
N ASP A 30 -0.94 -7.43 -18.36
CA ASP A 30 -2.09 -8.16 -18.92
C ASP A 30 -2.28 -9.60 -18.40
N THR A 31 -1.96 -9.79 -17.11
CA THR A 31 -2.11 -11.05 -16.39
C THR A 31 -3.27 -10.99 -15.40
N GLU A 32 -3.73 -12.13 -14.91
CA GLU A 32 -4.75 -12.20 -13.85
C GLU A 32 -4.21 -11.73 -12.51
N PHE A 33 -2.96 -12.10 -12.19
CA PHE A 33 -2.27 -11.59 -11.01
C PHE A 33 -1.50 -10.31 -11.30
N ILE A 34 -1.55 -9.38 -10.37
CA ILE A 34 -0.72 -8.20 -10.32
C ILE A 34 0.51 -8.57 -9.47
N ILE A 35 1.68 -8.63 -10.10
CA ILE A 35 2.94 -8.98 -9.47
C ILE A 35 3.80 -7.73 -9.46
N MET A 36 3.96 -7.12 -8.26
CA MET A 36 4.66 -5.85 -8.08
C MET A 36 5.93 -6.02 -7.24
N VAL A 37 7.01 -5.39 -7.68
CA VAL A 37 8.17 -5.12 -6.84
C VAL A 37 8.02 -3.71 -6.27
N VAL A 38 8.15 -3.60 -4.97
CA VAL A 38 7.96 -2.33 -4.24
C VAL A 38 9.21 -2.02 -3.45
N GLY A 39 9.78 -0.84 -3.71
CA GLY A 39 10.96 -0.33 -2.98
C GLY A 39 10.60 0.70 -1.91
N GLY A 40 11.55 0.93 -1.01
CA GLY A 40 11.52 2.02 -0.05
C GLY A 40 12.46 3.18 -0.44
N PRO A 41 12.32 4.36 0.22
CA PRO A 41 11.39 4.61 1.33
C PRO A 41 9.94 4.82 0.88
N ASN A 42 9.00 4.39 1.70
CA ASN A 42 7.59 4.69 1.52
C ASN A 42 6.90 4.75 2.89
N ILE A 43 6.74 5.95 3.41
CA ILE A 43 6.03 6.22 4.65
C ILE A 43 4.70 6.87 4.30
N ARG A 44 3.59 6.26 4.73
CA ARG A 44 2.25 6.68 4.37
C ARG A 44 1.30 6.66 5.57
N LYS A 45 0.25 7.45 5.48
CA LYS A 45 -0.78 7.60 6.53
C LYS A 45 -2.13 6.99 6.14
N ASP A 46 -2.33 6.73 4.86
CA ASP A 46 -3.53 6.06 4.37
C ASP A 46 -3.46 4.56 4.61
N TYR A 47 -4.63 3.98 4.81
CA TYR A 47 -4.85 2.54 4.84
C TYR A 47 -5.65 2.14 3.61
N HIS A 48 -5.11 1.19 2.88
CA HIS A 48 -5.77 0.56 1.73
C HIS A 48 -6.63 -0.61 2.19
N ILE A 49 -7.76 -0.82 1.53
CA ILE A 49 -8.66 -1.96 1.74
C ILE A 49 -8.90 -2.60 0.38
N ASN A 50 -8.42 -3.83 0.20
CA ASN A 50 -8.61 -4.64 -1.00
C ASN A 50 -9.66 -5.72 -0.72
N GLU A 51 -10.52 -6.00 -1.70
CA GLU A 51 -11.49 -7.11 -1.64
C GLU A 51 -10.83 -8.50 -1.70
N GLY A 52 -9.63 -8.59 -2.29
CA GLY A 52 -8.83 -9.80 -2.39
C GLY A 52 -7.79 -9.92 -1.29
N GLU A 53 -7.16 -11.08 -1.25
CA GLU A 53 -5.94 -11.30 -0.46
C GLU A 53 -4.74 -10.59 -1.11
N GLU A 54 -3.76 -10.20 -0.30
CA GLU A 54 -2.47 -9.70 -0.75
C GLU A 54 -1.34 -10.55 -0.16
N PHE A 55 -0.49 -11.06 -1.02
CA PHE A 55 0.70 -11.81 -0.63
C PHE A 55 1.91 -10.89 -0.61
N PHE A 56 2.61 -10.86 0.51
CA PHE A 56 3.84 -10.10 0.72
C PHE A 56 5.03 -11.06 0.86
N TYR A 57 6.12 -10.75 0.18
CA TYR A 57 7.42 -11.37 0.41
C TYR A 57 8.48 -10.25 0.53
N GLN A 58 9.14 -10.18 1.67
CA GLN A 58 10.16 -9.16 1.92
C GLN A 58 11.52 -9.69 1.47
N LEU A 59 12.05 -9.10 0.39
CA LEU A 59 13.26 -9.57 -0.30
C LEU A 59 14.54 -8.96 0.27
N GLU A 60 14.52 -7.67 0.58
CA GLU A 60 15.65 -6.92 1.09
C GLU A 60 15.18 -5.95 2.17
N GLY A 61 15.83 -5.98 3.33
CA GLY A 61 15.50 -5.20 4.51
C GLY A 61 14.12 -5.51 5.09
N ASP A 62 13.80 -4.95 6.24
CA ASP A 62 12.55 -5.20 6.95
C ASP A 62 11.49 -4.13 6.59
N MET A 63 10.21 -4.49 6.72
CA MET A 63 9.10 -3.55 6.64
C MET A 63 8.13 -3.73 7.81
N ILE A 64 7.31 -2.70 8.04
CA ILE A 64 6.17 -2.80 8.94
C ILE A 64 4.89 -2.65 8.12
N LEU A 65 4.02 -3.66 8.15
CA LEU A 65 2.68 -3.55 7.63
C LEU A 65 1.76 -3.12 8.78
N LYS A 66 1.37 -1.84 8.80
CA LYS A 66 0.35 -1.38 9.74
C LYS A 66 -1.00 -1.90 9.30
N ILE A 67 -1.74 -2.54 10.18
CA ILE A 67 -3.08 -3.06 9.89
C ILE A 67 -4.10 -2.53 10.92
N ARG A 68 -5.38 -2.64 10.55
CA ARG A 68 -6.50 -2.44 11.49
C ARG A 68 -7.20 -3.77 11.73
N GLU A 69 -6.96 -4.36 12.89
CA GLU A 69 -7.61 -5.60 13.31
C GLU A 69 -8.75 -5.27 14.26
N LYS A 70 -10.00 -5.58 13.86
CA LYS A 70 -11.21 -5.24 14.62
C LYS A 70 -11.25 -3.75 15.03
N GLY A 71 -10.86 -2.86 14.11
CA GLY A 71 -10.82 -1.42 14.32
C GLY A 71 -9.64 -0.88 15.13
N LYS A 72 -8.78 -1.73 15.67
CA LYS A 72 -7.61 -1.32 16.46
C LYS A 72 -6.34 -1.35 15.60
N PRO A 73 -5.43 -0.38 15.76
CA PRO A 73 -4.15 -0.39 15.07
C PRO A 73 -3.27 -1.53 15.59
N LYS A 74 -2.56 -2.17 14.68
CA LYS A 74 -1.60 -3.23 14.97
C LYS A 74 -0.46 -3.17 13.96
N ASP A 75 0.75 -3.26 14.43
CA ASP A 75 1.94 -3.33 13.59
C ASP A 75 2.33 -4.79 13.37
N MET A 76 2.47 -5.16 12.10
CA MET A 76 2.92 -6.48 11.64
C MET A 76 4.29 -6.31 11.01
N PRO A 77 5.39 -6.57 11.76
CA PRO A 77 6.72 -6.58 11.15
C PRO A 77 6.84 -7.78 10.20
N ILE A 78 7.38 -7.53 9.01
CA ILE A 78 7.74 -8.55 8.02
C ILE A 78 9.23 -8.37 7.75
N LYS A 79 10.03 -9.32 8.22
CA LYS A 79 11.48 -9.27 8.11
C LYS A 79 11.96 -9.73 6.75
N GLU A 80 13.19 -9.38 6.41
CA GLU A 80 13.84 -9.93 5.22
C GLU A 80 13.76 -11.46 5.19
N GLY A 81 13.34 -12.01 4.06
CA GLY A 81 13.11 -13.45 3.86
C GLY A 81 11.72 -13.93 4.30
N GLU A 82 10.94 -13.13 5.00
CA GLU A 82 9.61 -13.54 5.47
C GLU A 82 8.52 -13.30 4.41
N ILE A 83 7.49 -14.14 4.48
CA ILE A 83 6.27 -14.02 3.69
C ILE A 83 5.08 -13.78 4.61
N PHE A 84 4.08 -13.07 4.11
CA PHE A 84 2.82 -12.85 4.81
C PHE A 84 1.65 -12.82 3.82
N LEU A 85 0.57 -13.55 4.12
CA LEU A 85 -0.67 -13.46 3.38
C LEU A 85 -1.68 -12.64 4.19
N LEU A 86 -1.96 -11.44 3.70
CA LEU A 86 -2.96 -10.55 4.28
C LEU A 86 -4.36 -11.00 3.85
N PRO A 87 -5.29 -11.26 4.78
CA PRO A 87 -6.67 -11.59 4.45
C PRO A 87 -7.39 -10.42 3.71
N PRO A 88 -8.45 -10.72 2.95
CA PRO A 88 -9.23 -9.70 2.27
C PRO A 88 -9.87 -8.72 3.27
N LYS A 89 -10.10 -7.50 2.81
CA LYS A 89 -10.80 -6.42 3.55
C LYS A 89 -10.13 -5.94 4.83
N VAL A 90 -8.87 -6.31 5.08
CA VAL A 90 -8.11 -5.79 6.20
C VAL A 90 -7.50 -4.44 5.81
N PRO A 91 -7.86 -3.33 6.48
CA PRO A 91 -7.22 -2.05 6.22
C PRO A 91 -5.74 -2.12 6.58
N HIS A 92 -4.87 -1.77 5.63
CA HIS A 92 -3.43 -1.90 5.78
C HIS A 92 -2.64 -0.74 5.16
N SER A 93 -1.46 -0.48 5.70
CA SER A 93 -0.58 0.63 5.31
C SER A 93 0.88 0.16 5.37
N PRO A 94 1.48 -0.23 4.22
CA PRO A 94 2.88 -0.64 4.18
C PRO A 94 3.82 0.52 4.51
N GLN A 95 4.70 0.33 5.48
CA GLN A 95 5.74 1.27 5.86
C GLN A 95 7.10 0.67 5.48
N ARG A 96 7.81 1.31 4.56
CA ARG A 96 9.10 0.82 4.05
C ARG A 96 10.19 1.85 4.32
N LEU A 97 11.29 1.41 4.90
CA LEU A 97 12.49 2.21 5.09
C LEU A 97 13.34 2.26 3.82
N ASP A 98 14.39 3.06 3.85
CA ASP A 98 15.35 3.15 2.75
C ASP A 98 15.97 1.78 2.44
N ASN A 99 16.26 1.55 1.16
CA ASN A 99 16.92 0.35 0.67
C ASN A 99 16.19 -0.97 0.92
N THR A 100 14.87 -0.91 1.13
CA THR A 100 14.03 -2.10 1.22
C THR A 100 13.45 -2.47 -0.14
N VAL A 101 13.29 -3.76 -0.39
CA VAL A 101 12.63 -4.31 -1.59
C VAL A 101 11.69 -5.42 -1.17
N GLY A 102 10.45 -5.36 -1.61
CA GLY A 102 9.46 -6.41 -1.37
C GLY A 102 8.71 -6.77 -2.65
N LEU A 103 8.18 -7.98 -2.67
CA LEU A 103 7.26 -8.46 -3.69
C LEU A 103 5.85 -8.42 -3.10
N VAL A 104 4.90 -7.88 -3.86
CA VAL A 104 3.47 -7.93 -3.55
C VAL A 104 2.77 -8.61 -4.71
N VAL A 105 1.96 -9.61 -4.39
CA VAL A 105 1.12 -10.30 -5.37
C VAL A 105 -0.33 -10.20 -4.93
N GLU A 106 -1.16 -9.70 -5.82
CA GLU A 106 -2.61 -9.62 -5.64
C GLU A 106 -3.32 -10.00 -6.94
N ARG A 107 -4.58 -10.39 -6.86
CA ARG A 107 -5.37 -10.59 -8.07
C ARG A 107 -5.91 -9.28 -8.62
N LYS A 108 -6.23 -9.22 -9.88
CA LYS A 108 -7.03 -8.12 -10.44
C LYS A 108 -8.40 -8.05 -9.79
N ARG A 109 -8.93 -6.84 -9.67
CA ARG A 109 -10.28 -6.60 -9.15
C ARG A 109 -11.32 -7.12 -10.14
N HIS A 110 -12.40 -7.68 -9.60
CA HIS A 110 -13.61 -7.91 -10.38
C HIS A 110 -14.33 -6.57 -10.64
N ALA A 111 -15.24 -6.55 -11.62
CA ALA A 111 -15.86 -5.31 -12.08
C ALA A 111 -16.77 -4.63 -11.03
N ASP A 112 -17.24 -5.39 -10.05
CA ASP A 112 -18.09 -4.94 -8.95
C ASP A 112 -17.33 -4.62 -7.66
N GLU A 113 -16.02 -4.81 -7.66
CA GLU A 113 -15.18 -4.58 -6.48
C GLU A 113 -14.69 -3.13 -6.38
N MET A 114 -14.61 -2.65 -5.15
CA MET A 114 -14.19 -1.30 -4.83
C MET A 114 -13.02 -1.34 -3.85
N ASP A 115 -11.93 -0.66 -4.18
CA ASP A 115 -10.84 -0.45 -3.24
C ASP A 115 -11.17 0.70 -2.29
N GLY A 116 -10.98 0.48 -0.99
CA GLY A 116 -11.17 1.48 0.05
C GLY A 116 -9.86 2.16 0.44
N PHE A 117 -9.96 3.46 0.75
CA PHE A 117 -8.85 4.24 1.29
C PHE A 117 -9.33 4.97 2.53
N GLN A 118 -8.63 4.79 3.66
CA GLN A 118 -9.01 5.36 4.94
C GLN A 118 -7.83 6.08 5.58
N TRP A 119 -8.14 7.20 6.24
CA TRP A 119 -7.20 7.92 7.10
C TRP A 119 -7.74 7.97 8.51
N TYR A 120 -6.85 7.87 9.46
CA TYR A 120 -7.19 7.84 10.89
C TYR A 120 -6.47 8.95 11.64
N CYS A 121 -7.09 9.41 12.71
CA CYS A 121 -6.47 10.33 13.65
C CYS A 121 -5.32 9.61 14.38
N ASP A 122 -4.14 10.22 14.40
CA ASP A 122 -2.98 9.67 15.11
C ASP A 122 -3.18 9.64 16.63
N GLU A 123 -4.00 10.57 17.18
CA GLU A 123 -4.22 10.70 18.62
C GLU A 123 -5.31 9.76 19.16
N CYS A 124 -6.48 9.74 18.52
CA CYS A 124 -7.63 8.99 19.06
C CYS A 124 -8.07 7.81 18.18
N ASN A 125 -7.41 7.56 17.06
CA ASN A 125 -7.73 6.51 16.11
C ASN A 125 -9.11 6.58 15.45
N ALA A 126 -9.83 7.69 15.58
CA ALA A 126 -11.08 7.90 14.84
C ALA A 126 -10.81 7.98 13.34
N VAL A 127 -11.76 7.51 12.53
CA VAL A 127 -11.70 7.66 11.08
C VAL A 127 -11.86 9.13 10.73
N LEU A 128 -10.89 9.69 10.00
CA LEU A 128 -10.93 11.06 9.49
C LEU A 128 -11.61 11.15 8.13
N TYR A 129 -11.25 10.22 7.25
CA TYR A 129 -11.73 10.19 5.87
C TYR A 129 -11.81 8.76 5.38
N ASN A 130 -12.78 8.50 4.52
CA ASN A 130 -13.00 7.19 3.92
C ASN A 130 -13.54 7.37 2.51
N LYS A 131 -12.92 6.72 1.53
CA LYS A 131 -13.35 6.77 0.14
C LYS A 131 -13.17 5.41 -0.53
N TYR A 132 -14.15 4.99 -1.28
CA TYR A 132 -14.12 3.78 -2.10
C TYR A 132 -14.17 4.15 -3.58
N ILE A 133 -13.32 3.54 -4.38
CA ILE A 133 -13.23 3.75 -5.83
C ILE A 133 -13.08 2.42 -6.58
N PRO A 134 -13.59 2.30 -7.81
CA PRO A 134 -13.22 1.18 -8.68
C PRO A 134 -11.77 1.38 -9.15
N LEU A 135 -10.83 0.67 -8.50
CA LEU A 135 -9.41 0.83 -8.78
C LEU A 135 -9.00 -0.03 -9.98
N THR A 136 -8.71 0.63 -11.09
CA THR A 136 -8.24 -0.01 -12.33
C THR A 136 -6.78 0.32 -12.65
N ASN A 137 -6.29 1.45 -12.14
CA ASN A 137 -4.92 1.91 -12.36
C ASN A 137 -4.38 2.67 -11.15
N ILE A 138 -3.50 2.01 -10.39
CA ILE A 138 -2.87 2.56 -9.19
C ILE A 138 -2.09 3.84 -9.48
N VAL A 139 -1.39 3.90 -10.61
CA VAL A 139 -0.49 5.02 -10.94
C VAL A 139 -1.26 6.31 -11.22
N THR A 140 -2.41 6.21 -11.88
CA THR A 140 -3.17 7.40 -12.30
C THR A 140 -4.30 7.79 -11.36
N GLN A 141 -4.87 6.83 -10.62
CA GLN A 141 -6.03 7.08 -9.76
C GLN A 141 -5.68 7.47 -8.32
N LEU A 142 -4.55 6.97 -7.78
CA LEU A 142 -4.18 7.28 -6.40
C LEU A 142 -3.69 8.71 -6.16
N PRO A 143 -2.85 9.33 -7.01
CA PRO A 143 -2.38 10.69 -6.75
C PRO A 143 -3.52 11.70 -6.54
N PRO A 144 -4.54 11.83 -7.42
CA PRO A 144 -5.63 12.78 -7.20
C PRO A 144 -6.47 12.45 -5.95
N LEU A 145 -6.64 11.17 -5.60
CA LEU A 145 -7.32 10.77 -4.37
C LEU A 145 -6.56 11.26 -3.13
N PHE A 146 -5.24 11.11 -3.13
CA PHE A 146 -4.39 11.55 -2.01
C PHE A 146 -4.34 13.07 -1.93
N GLU A 147 -4.27 13.77 -3.06
CA GLU A 147 -4.34 15.24 -3.09
C GLU A 147 -5.68 15.77 -2.57
N GLU A 148 -6.79 15.14 -2.90
CA GLU A 148 -8.12 15.48 -2.37
C GLU A 148 -8.12 15.47 -0.84
N PHE A 149 -7.54 14.45 -0.23
CA PHE A 149 -7.42 14.37 1.22
C PHE A 149 -6.43 15.41 1.78
N TRP A 150 -5.20 15.46 1.24
CA TRP A 150 -4.13 16.29 1.79
C TRP A 150 -4.39 17.80 1.64
N ASN A 151 -5.15 18.22 0.64
CA ASN A 151 -5.49 19.63 0.41
C ASN A 151 -6.72 20.10 1.21
N ASN A 152 -7.44 19.19 1.87
CA ASN A 152 -8.64 19.50 2.62
C ASN A 152 -8.38 19.49 4.13
N LYS A 153 -8.29 20.69 4.74
CA LYS A 153 -8.05 20.85 6.18
C LYS A 153 -9.18 20.29 7.05
N ASP A 154 -10.41 20.36 6.59
CA ASP A 154 -11.57 19.94 7.38
C ASP A 154 -11.59 18.44 7.59
N VAL A 155 -11.22 17.66 6.57
CA VAL A 155 -11.15 16.19 6.69
C VAL A 155 -9.90 15.72 7.44
N ARG A 156 -8.85 16.54 7.50
CA ARG A 156 -7.63 16.28 8.27
C ARG A 156 -7.75 16.66 9.74
N THR A 157 -8.76 17.46 10.10
CA THR A 157 -9.05 17.82 11.50
C THR A 157 -10.02 16.81 12.10
N CYS A 158 -9.59 16.15 13.16
CA CYS A 158 -10.41 15.14 13.84
C CYS A 158 -11.62 15.78 14.52
N LYS A 159 -12.82 15.37 14.13
CA LYS A 159 -14.07 15.85 14.75
C LYS A 159 -14.29 15.32 16.16
N HIS A 160 -13.51 14.30 16.57
CA HIS A 160 -13.64 13.70 17.89
C HIS A 160 -12.72 14.32 18.94
N CYS A 161 -11.45 14.63 18.58
CA CYS A 161 -10.46 15.16 19.53
C CYS A 161 -9.81 16.49 19.07
N ASN A 162 -10.21 17.04 17.94
CA ASN A 162 -9.68 18.25 17.31
C ASN A 162 -8.19 18.18 16.89
N ALA A 163 -7.55 17.02 16.98
CA ALA A 163 -6.18 16.85 16.48
C ALA A 163 -6.14 16.98 14.95
N TYR A 164 -5.05 17.54 14.44
CA TYR A 164 -4.82 17.72 13.02
C TYR A 164 -3.83 16.70 12.50
N LEU A 165 -4.14 16.02 11.40
CA LEU A 165 -3.23 15.05 10.78
C LEU A 165 -2.26 15.76 9.84
N GLU A 166 -0.98 15.70 10.17
CA GLU A 166 0.09 16.23 9.33
C GLU A 166 0.45 15.25 8.20
N LYS A 167 0.85 15.82 7.06
CA LYS A 167 1.36 15.05 5.93
C LYS A 167 2.71 14.43 6.31
N PRO A 168 2.99 13.15 5.96
CA PRO A 168 4.26 12.50 6.24
C PRO A 168 5.43 13.11 5.44
#